data_cb492a4f718554880b76768871f21786
#
_entry.id   cb492a4f718554880b76768871f21786
#
_cell.length_a   1.000
_cell.length_b   1.000
_cell.length_c   1.000
_cell.angle_alpha   90.00
_cell.angle_beta   90.00
_cell.angle_gamma   90.00
#
_symmetry.space_group_name_H-M   'P 1'
#
loop_
_entity.id
_entity.type
_entity.pdbx_description
1 polymer ?
#
loop_
_entity_poly.entity_id
_entity_poly.type
_entity_poly.pdbx_seq_one_letter_code
_entity_poly.pdbx_strand_id
1 'polypeptide(L)'
;MASKVFFGSARQARLEAKETLPAKLDLIIDQLHIRDRVKGETVVIKMHTGNNMSYSTIHPVFVRRVVQAVKDGGGKPFVVGVNWNTAGAEQRGYSSETIGCPVYPAAGPEEKYFYEHERPFKNIKSWKVAGLIQDST
;
A
#
# COMPACT_ATOMS: atom_id res chain seq x y z
N MET A 1 -16.15 0.16 22.05
CA MET A 1 -15.33 1.40 21.85
C MET A 1 -15.51 1.86 20.42
N ALA A 2 -15.72 3.15 20.17
CA ALA A 2 -15.81 3.69 18.81
C ALA A 2 -14.40 3.84 18.20
N SER A 3 -14.24 3.41 16.93
CA SER A 3 -12.99 3.56 16.21
C SER A 3 -12.82 5.00 15.74
N LYS A 4 -11.62 5.55 15.85
CA LYS A 4 -11.29 6.88 15.34
C LYS A 4 -11.02 6.80 13.84
N VAL A 5 -11.69 7.66 13.06
CA VAL A 5 -11.51 7.77 11.60
C VAL A 5 -11.00 9.16 11.26
N PHE A 6 -9.98 9.24 10.39
CA PHE A 6 -9.47 10.48 9.86
C PHE A 6 -9.98 10.67 8.42
N PHE A 7 -10.50 11.84 8.12
CA PHE A 7 -11.10 12.16 6.83
C PHE A 7 -10.49 13.42 6.22
N GLY A 8 -9.95 13.29 5.01
CA GLY A 8 -9.46 14.40 4.19
C GLY A 8 -10.44 14.72 3.07
N SER A 9 -11.17 15.84 3.17
CA SER A 9 -12.10 16.28 2.13
C SER A 9 -11.36 16.64 0.84
N ALA A 10 -11.91 16.24 -0.31
CA ALA A 10 -11.44 16.68 -1.63
C ALA A 10 -11.73 18.16 -1.91
N ARG A 11 -12.64 18.77 -1.15
CA ARG A 11 -12.98 20.18 -1.30
C ARG A 11 -11.80 21.07 -0.93
N GLN A 12 -11.47 22.01 -1.80
CA GLN A 12 -10.49 23.08 -1.57
C GLN A 12 -11.24 24.40 -1.38
N ALA A 13 -10.98 25.07 -0.27
CA ALA A 13 -11.55 26.39 -0.01
C ALA A 13 -10.71 27.50 -0.68
N ARG A 14 -9.41 27.25 -0.86
CA ARG A 14 -8.44 28.18 -1.46
C ARG A 14 -7.46 27.43 -2.34
N LEU A 15 -6.86 28.12 -3.30
CA LEU A 15 -5.79 27.58 -4.14
C LEU A 15 -4.44 27.66 -3.38
N GLU A 16 -4.28 26.82 -2.38
CA GLU A 16 -3.09 26.73 -1.53
C GLU A 16 -2.58 25.29 -1.47
N ALA A 17 -1.26 25.09 -1.41
CA ALA A 17 -0.64 23.77 -1.37
C ALA A 17 -1.16 22.90 -0.22
N LYS A 18 -1.40 23.47 0.96
CA LYS A 18 -1.94 22.76 2.14
C LYS A 18 -3.36 22.25 1.97
N GLU A 19 -4.13 22.79 1.02
CA GLU A 19 -5.49 22.39 0.71
C GLU A 19 -5.55 21.19 -0.24
N THR A 20 -4.42 20.79 -0.82
CA THR A 20 -4.37 19.67 -1.75
C THR A 20 -4.57 18.33 -1.05
N LEU A 21 -5.12 17.34 -1.76
CA LEU A 21 -5.28 15.99 -1.22
C LEU A 21 -3.96 15.35 -0.77
N PRO A 22 -2.82 15.49 -1.48
CA PRO A 22 -1.55 14.98 -0.99
C PRO A 22 -1.12 15.59 0.35
N ALA A 23 -1.30 16.89 0.55
CA ALA A 23 -0.98 17.54 1.83
C ALA A 23 -1.93 17.08 2.96
N LYS A 24 -3.21 16.88 2.67
CA LYS A 24 -4.17 16.31 3.63
C LYS A 24 -3.84 14.87 3.99
N LEU A 25 -3.32 14.08 3.04
CA LEU A 25 -2.84 12.73 3.31
C LEU A 25 -1.64 12.76 4.26
N ASP A 26 -0.69 13.68 4.08
CA ASP A 26 0.45 13.81 5.00
C ASP A 26 -0.01 14.06 6.44
N LEU A 27 -1.00 14.93 6.64
CA LEU A 27 -1.60 15.17 7.96
C LEU A 27 -2.27 13.91 8.54
N ILE A 28 -2.93 13.12 7.71
CA ILE A 28 -3.53 11.84 8.14
C ILE A 28 -2.45 10.84 8.55
N ILE A 29 -1.38 10.72 7.77
CA ILE A 29 -0.23 9.87 8.05
C ILE A 29 0.39 10.23 9.41
N ASP A 30 0.55 11.53 9.70
CA ASP A 30 1.05 12.02 10.98
C ASP A 30 0.12 11.64 12.15
N GLN A 31 -1.19 11.81 11.97
CA GLN A 31 -2.20 11.43 12.98
C GLN A 31 -2.29 9.92 13.21
N LEU A 32 -1.92 9.11 12.24
CA LEU A 32 -1.85 7.65 12.36
C LEU A 32 -0.56 7.17 13.02
N HIS A 33 0.41 8.05 13.26
CA HIS A 33 1.71 7.74 13.86
C HIS A 33 2.45 6.61 13.14
N ILE A 34 2.39 6.59 11.80
CA ILE A 34 3.00 5.52 10.98
C ILE A 34 4.51 5.48 11.21
N ARG A 35 5.17 6.65 11.24
CA ARG A 35 6.63 6.75 11.41
C ARG A 35 7.12 6.12 12.72
N ASP A 36 6.30 6.19 13.78
CA ASP A 36 6.68 5.69 15.11
C ASP A 36 6.63 4.15 15.20
N ARG A 37 5.93 3.50 14.26
CA ARG A 37 5.65 2.05 14.30
C ARG A 37 6.54 1.22 13.38
N VAL A 38 7.25 1.84 12.45
CA VAL A 38 7.89 1.12 11.33
C VAL A 38 9.42 1.03 11.43
N LYS A 39 10.00 1.50 12.53
CA LYS A 39 11.46 1.54 12.69
C LYS A 39 12.07 0.14 12.66
N GLY A 40 12.92 -0.09 11.66
CA GLY A 40 13.60 -1.38 11.46
C GLY A 40 12.75 -2.45 10.75
N GLU A 41 11.45 -2.21 10.58
CA GLU A 41 10.50 -3.17 10.03
C GLU A 41 10.55 -3.23 8.50
N THR A 42 10.22 -4.41 7.97
CA THR A 42 9.93 -4.59 6.54
C THR A 42 8.43 -4.43 6.32
N VAL A 43 8.04 -3.29 5.74
CA VAL A 43 6.64 -2.86 5.68
C VAL A 43 6.03 -3.13 4.31
N VAL A 44 5.00 -3.96 4.28
CA VAL A 44 4.22 -4.20 3.07
C VAL A 44 3.12 -3.15 2.89
N ILE A 45 3.06 -2.53 1.72
CA ILE A 45 1.98 -1.65 1.32
C ILE A 45 1.12 -2.40 0.30
N LYS A 46 0.03 -3.02 0.77
CA LYS A 46 -0.90 -3.76 -0.09
C LYS A 46 -1.86 -2.79 -0.77
N MET A 47 -1.91 -2.84 -2.10
CA MET A 47 -2.84 -2.03 -2.87
C MET A 47 -3.31 -2.75 -4.14
N HIS A 48 -4.32 -2.20 -4.78
CA HIS A 48 -4.70 -2.59 -6.13
C HIS A 48 -3.93 -1.72 -7.13
N THR A 49 -3.01 -2.32 -7.85
CA THR A 49 -2.20 -1.64 -8.87
C THR A 49 -2.90 -1.50 -10.23
N GLY A 50 -4.09 -2.10 -10.34
CA GLY A 50 -4.86 -2.10 -11.57
C GLY A 50 -4.35 -3.09 -12.62
N ASN A 51 -4.99 -3.06 -13.77
CA ASN A 51 -4.56 -3.72 -14.99
C ASN A 51 -4.66 -2.73 -16.15
N ASN A 52 -4.37 -3.15 -17.37
CA ASN A 52 -4.42 -2.30 -18.56
C ASN A 52 -5.80 -1.69 -18.87
N MET A 53 -6.88 -2.20 -18.27
CA MET A 53 -8.24 -1.71 -18.46
C MET A 53 -8.75 -0.85 -17.29
N SER A 54 -8.14 -0.95 -16.12
CA SER A 54 -8.61 -0.28 -14.90
C SER A 54 -7.85 1.03 -14.68
N TYR A 55 -8.54 2.15 -14.74
CA TYR A 55 -7.98 3.49 -14.49
C TYR A 55 -8.33 4.04 -13.09
N SER A 56 -9.23 3.39 -12.35
CA SER A 56 -9.74 3.84 -11.06
C SER A 56 -8.86 3.41 -9.87
N THR A 57 -7.53 3.40 -10.05
CA THR A 57 -6.57 3.11 -8.99
C THR A 57 -6.09 4.39 -8.32
N ILE A 58 -5.54 4.27 -7.11
CA ILE A 58 -4.95 5.39 -6.38
C ILE A 58 -3.80 5.96 -7.20
N HIS A 59 -3.76 7.28 -7.38
CA HIS A 59 -2.69 7.92 -8.12
C HIS A 59 -1.32 7.69 -7.43
N PRO A 60 -0.23 7.39 -8.18
CA PRO A 60 1.09 7.08 -7.62
C PRO A 60 1.63 8.11 -6.61
N VAL A 61 1.25 9.38 -6.73
CA VAL A 61 1.65 10.43 -5.78
C VAL A 61 1.23 10.12 -4.34
N PHE A 62 0.06 9.52 -4.14
CA PHE A 62 -0.40 9.15 -2.80
C PHE A 62 0.39 7.96 -2.24
N VAL A 63 0.67 6.97 -3.08
CA VAL A 63 1.49 5.81 -2.72
C VAL A 63 2.90 6.28 -2.31
N ARG A 64 3.50 7.18 -3.09
CA ARG A 64 4.80 7.77 -2.80
C ARG A 64 4.84 8.48 -1.43
N ARG A 65 3.74 9.16 -1.02
CA ARG A 65 3.66 9.80 0.30
C ARG A 65 3.70 8.77 1.44
N VAL A 66 2.95 7.68 1.31
CA VAL A 66 2.98 6.59 2.29
C VAL A 66 4.37 5.93 2.33
N VAL A 67 4.96 5.62 1.18
CA VAL A 67 6.31 5.07 1.07
C VAL A 67 7.34 5.97 1.75
N GLN A 68 7.27 7.28 1.51
CA GLN A 68 8.18 8.24 2.13
C GLN A 68 8.02 8.25 3.65
N ALA A 69 6.79 8.24 4.15
CA ALA A 69 6.54 8.20 5.59
C ALA A 69 7.11 6.96 6.27
N VAL A 70 7.02 5.79 5.62
CA VAL A 70 7.66 4.56 6.13
C VAL A 70 9.18 4.71 6.17
N LYS A 71 9.79 5.25 5.11
CA LYS A 71 11.24 5.50 5.06
C LYS A 71 11.69 6.48 6.13
N ASP A 72 10.97 7.57 6.30
CA ASP A 72 11.26 8.60 7.31
C ASP A 72 11.20 8.02 8.74
N GLY A 73 10.35 7.01 8.96
CA GLY A 73 10.29 6.25 10.21
C GLY A 73 11.37 5.18 10.36
N GLY A 74 12.26 5.01 9.36
CA GLY A 74 13.33 4.01 9.36
C GLY A 74 12.87 2.60 8.97
N GLY A 75 11.68 2.46 8.38
CA GLY A 75 11.19 1.22 7.81
C GLY A 75 11.68 0.95 6.38
N LYS A 76 11.53 -0.28 5.92
CA LYS A 76 11.89 -0.74 4.58
C LYS A 76 10.61 -1.05 3.79
N PRO A 77 10.02 -0.09 3.08
CA PRO A 77 8.77 -0.29 2.38
C PRO A 77 8.94 -1.06 1.08
N PHE A 78 7.93 -1.85 0.73
CA PHE A 78 7.70 -2.32 -0.62
C PHE A 78 6.18 -2.37 -0.89
N VAL A 79 5.80 -2.26 -2.16
CA VAL A 79 4.40 -2.33 -2.58
C VAL A 79 4.12 -3.70 -3.15
N VAL A 80 2.96 -4.28 -2.80
CA VAL A 80 2.45 -5.48 -3.45
C VAL A 80 1.10 -5.22 -4.12
N GLY A 81 1.01 -5.66 -5.36
CA GLY A 81 -0.21 -5.67 -6.16
C GLY A 81 -0.89 -7.02 -6.16
N VAL A 82 -1.83 -7.18 -7.08
CA VAL A 82 -2.42 -8.49 -7.41
C VAL A 82 -1.39 -9.30 -8.23
N ASN A 83 -1.47 -10.61 -8.09
CA ASN A 83 -0.42 -11.58 -8.33
C ASN A 83 0.26 -11.59 -9.70
N TRP A 84 -0.25 -11.05 -10.76
CA TRP A 84 0.20 -11.47 -12.11
C TRP A 84 0.57 -10.34 -13.05
N ASN A 85 0.83 -9.13 -12.56
CA ASN A 85 1.18 -8.09 -13.52
C ASN A 85 1.95 -6.91 -12.94
N THR A 86 3.24 -7.11 -12.63
CA THR A 86 4.15 -5.98 -12.35
C THR A 86 4.30 -5.07 -13.57
N ALA A 87 4.33 -5.61 -14.80
CA ALA A 87 4.39 -4.81 -16.02
C ALA A 87 3.15 -3.90 -16.17
N GLY A 88 1.96 -4.38 -15.84
CA GLY A 88 0.76 -3.54 -15.79
C GLY A 88 0.83 -2.45 -14.71
N ALA A 89 1.46 -2.73 -13.57
CA ALA A 89 1.69 -1.73 -12.54
C ALA A 89 2.65 -0.62 -13.04
N GLU A 90 3.74 -0.98 -13.71
CA GLU A 90 4.71 -0.03 -14.27
C GLU A 90 4.08 0.87 -15.35
N GLN A 91 3.30 0.31 -16.26
CA GLN A 91 2.56 1.08 -17.28
C GLN A 91 1.62 2.11 -16.67
N ARG A 92 1.20 1.91 -15.45
CA ARG A 92 0.33 2.84 -14.68
C ARG A 92 1.12 3.78 -13.76
N GLY A 93 2.44 3.77 -13.84
CA GLY A 93 3.32 4.63 -13.07
C GLY A 93 3.66 4.12 -11.67
N TYR A 94 3.40 2.84 -11.37
CA TYR A 94 3.85 2.23 -10.11
C TYR A 94 5.18 1.52 -10.31
N SER A 95 6.20 2.25 -10.71
CA SER A 95 7.58 1.76 -10.76
C SER A 95 8.34 2.11 -9.48
N SER A 96 9.44 1.41 -9.21
CA SER A 96 10.32 1.72 -8.08
C SER A 96 10.86 3.15 -8.11
N GLU A 97 11.04 3.71 -9.30
CA GLU A 97 11.50 5.10 -9.50
C GLU A 97 10.42 6.12 -9.15
N THR A 98 9.18 5.86 -9.58
CA THR A 98 8.07 6.82 -9.36
C THR A 98 7.54 6.80 -7.95
N ILE A 99 7.42 5.63 -7.31
CA ILE A 99 6.88 5.52 -5.95
C ILE A 99 7.96 5.45 -4.86
N GLY A 100 9.21 5.19 -5.25
CA GLY A 100 10.34 5.23 -4.35
C GLY A 100 10.63 3.93 -3.58
N CYS A 101 10.00 2.81 -3.92
CA CYS A 101 10.29 1.49 -3.34
C CYS A 101 10.00 0.37 -4.33
N PRO A 102 10.50 -0.86 -4.12
CA PRO A 102 10.18 -1.99 -4.99
C PRO A 102 8.69 -2.29 -5.07
N VAL A 103 8.26 -2.81 -6.21
CA VAL A 103 6.89 -3.31 -6.46
C VAL A 103 6.99 -4.80 -6.80
N TYR A 104 6.29 -5.65 -6.06
CA TYR A 104 6.33 -7.09 -6.23
C TYR A 104 4.92 -7.69 -6.40
N PRO A 105 4.81 -8.84 -7.08
CA PRO A 105 3.66 -9.71 -6.93
C PRO A 105 3.58 -10.22 -5.49
N ALA A 106 2.40 -10.21 -4.88
CA ALA A 106 2.25 -10.59 -3.46
C ALA A 106 2.71 -12.02 -3.14
N ALA A 107 2.59 -12.93 -4.10
CA ALA A 107 3.02 -14.33 -3.99
C ALA A 107 4.40 -14.60 -4.64
N GLY A 108 5.25 -13.58 -4.75
CA GLY A 108 6.57 -13.66 -5.37
C GLY A 108 6.55 -13.73 -6.90
N PRO A 109 7.73 -13.71 -7.56
CA PRO A 109 7.85 -13.62 -9.02
C PRO A 109 7.18 -14.78 -9.78
N GLU A 110 7.16 -15.97 -9.19
CA GLU A 110 6.56 -17.17 -9.79
C GLU A 110 5.10 -17.39 -9.35
N GLU A 111 4.54 -16.49 -8.54
CA GLU A 111 3.17 -16.57 -7.99
C GLU A 111 2.86 -17.88 -7.24
N LYS A 112 3.86 -18.46 -6.61
CA LYS A 112 3.76 -19.75 -5.90
C LYS A 112 4.01 -19.64 -4.41
N TYR A 113 4.41 -18.47 -3.91
CA TYR A 113 4.74 -18.26 -2.51
C TYR A 113 3.51 -17.95 -1.67
N PHE A 114 2.95 -18.99 -1.05
CA PHE A 114 1.76 -18.94 -0.20
C PHE A 114 1.96 -19.74 1.07
N TYR A 115 1.35 -19.26 2.15
CA TYR A 115 1.08 -20.03 3.37
C TYR A 115 -0.37 -20.51 3.35
N GLU A 116 -0.59 -21.80 3.60
CA GLU A 116 -1.91 -22.37 3.73
C GLU A 116 -2.31 -22.47 5.19
N HIS A 117 -3.51 -22.02 5.50
CA HIS A 117 -4.08 -22.03 6.84
C HIS A 117 -5.33 -22.91 6.86
N GLU A 118 -5.29 -23.98 7.66
CA GLU A 118 -6.42 -24.85 7.93
C GLU A 118 -7.23 -24.33 9.13
N ARG A 119 -8.00 -23.27 8.90
CA ARG A 119 -8.94 -22.74 9.90
C ARG A 119 -10.32 -22.63 9.26
N PRO A 120 -11.20 -23.62 9.48
CA PRO A 120 -12.51 -23.60 8.83
C PRO A 120 -13.35 -22.41 9.30
N PHE A 121 -13.92 -21.69 8.35
CA PHE A 121 -14.88 -20.64 8.59
C PHE A 121 -16.06 -20.79 7.64
N LYS A 122 -17.24 -21.13 8.17
CA LYS A 122 -18.43 -21.48 7.37
C LYS A 122 -18.10 -22.60 6.34
N ASN A 123 -18.19 -22.27 5.05
CA ASN A 123 -17.95 -23.23 3.95
C ASN A 123 -16.48 -23.25 3.47
N ILE A 124 -15.61 -22.42 4.05
CA ILE A 124 -14.19 -22.36 3.71
C ILE A 124 -13.44 -23.30 4.64
N LYS A 125 -12.78 -24.32 4.07
CA LYS A 125 -11.98 -25.29 4.84
C LYS A 125 -10.57 -24.82 5.09
N SER A 126 -9.94 -24.24 4.08
CA SER A 126 -8.61 -23.63 4.16
C SER A 126 -8.56 -22.37 3.29
N TRP A 127 -7.58 -21.52 3.53
CA TRP A 127 -7.27 -20.38 2.67
C TRP A 127 -5.76 -20.19 2.53
N LYS A 128 -5.35 -19.51 1.47
CA LYS A 128 -3.96 -19.19 1.21
C LYS A 128 -3.71 -17.69 1.41
N VAL A 129 -2.65 -17.37 2.13
CA VAL A 129 -2.13 -16.00 2.27
C VAL A 129 -0.84 -15.89 1.47
N ALA A 130 -0.72 -14.83 0.68
CA ALA A 130 0.49 -14.57 -0.08
C ALA A 130 1.69 -14.33 0.86
N GLY A 131 2.80 -15.01 0.57
CA GLY A 131 3.95 -15.08 1.48
C GLY A 131 4.56 -13.73 1.80
N LEU A 132 4.73 -12.84 0.81
CA LEU A 132 5.27 -11.50 1.04
C LEU A 132 4.40 -10.64 1.98
N ILE A 133 3.09 -10.91 2.05
CA ILE A 133 2.20 -10.23 2.99
C ILE A 133 2.35 -10.82 4.38
N GLN A 134 2.41 -12.14 4.48
CA GLN A 134 2.49 -12.81 5.78
C GLN A 134 3.82 -12.59 6.49
N ASP A 135 4.92 -12.47 5.76
CA ASP A 135 6.28 -12.28 6.30
C ASP A 135 6.63 -10.82 6.61
N SER A 136 5.68 -9.91 6.42
CA SER A 136 5.89 -8.48 6.61
C SER A 136 5.04 -7.93 7.74
N THR A 137 5.42 -6.75 8.21
CA THR A 137 4.68 -5.98 9.21
C THR A 137 3.67 -5.05 8.56
#